data_75e5ded8a28e3c1ae5114786fc8ee8fd
#
_entry.id   75e5ded8a28e3c1ae5114786fc8ee8fd
#
_cell.length_a   1.000
_cell.length_b   1.000
_cell.length_c   1.000
_cell.angle_alpha   90.00
_cell.angle_beta   90.00
_cell.angle_gamma   90.00
#
_symmetry.space_group_name_H-M   'P 1'
#
loop_
_entity.id
_entity.type
_entity.pdbx_description
1 polymer ?
#
loop_
_entity_poly.entity_id
_entity_poly.type
_entity_poly.pdbx_seq_one_letter_code
_entity_poly.pdbx_strand_id
1 'polypeptide(L)'
;MKVYLDMCSIQRPLDSQDDVRVATEAQAVLGVLRLCESGQVTLVGSDALLFELEKNPHPIRKDYAAVVLSNAAAFAVTDQRVETRARQFELTGMKPLDALHLASAVEAEADFFCTCDDRLLKRARAVETGRTRVVSPLELVAEVSR
;
A
#
# COMPACT_ATOMS: atom_id res chain seq x y z
N MET A 1 11.09 9.74 3.68
CA MET A 1 9.72 9.31 4.03
C MET A 1 9.38 8.04 3.28
N LYS A 2 9.00 6.99 3.99
CA LYS A 2 8.69 5.68 3.42
C LYS A 2 7.17 5.49 3.30
N VAL A 3 6.72 5.05 2.14
CA VAL A 3 5.30 4.85 1.85
C VAL A 3 5.06 3.43 1.36
N TYR A 4 4.07 2.76 1.95
CA TYR A 4 3.60 1.46 1.51
C TYR A 4 2.23 1.65 0.85
N LEU A 5 2.13 1.31 -0.43
CA LEU A 5 0.87 1.33 -1.17
C LEU A 5 0.38 -0.11 -1.29
N ASP A 6 -0.84 -0.41 -0.85
CA ASP A 6 -1.40 -1.72 -1.10
C ASP A 6 -1.75 -1.89 -2.58
N MET A 7 -2.08 -3.12 -3.01
CA MET A 7 -2.29 -3.38 -4.44
C MET A 7 -3.44 -2.57 -5.02
N CYS A 8 -4.53 -2.38 -4.29
CA CYS A 8 -5.65 -1.59 -4.80
C CYS A 8 -5.27 -0.12 -5.00
N SER A 9 -4.39 0.43 -4.19
CA SER A 9 -3.87 1.78 -4.37
C SER A 9 -2.95 1.87 -5.59
N ILE A 10 -2.03 0.91 -5.72
CA ILE A 10 -1.13 0.85 -6.88
C ILE A 10 -1.91 0.82 -8.18
N GLN A 11 -2.99 0.04 -8.23
CA GLN A 11 -3.78 -0.18 -9.44
C GLN A 11 -4.93 0.80 -9.66
N ARG A 12 -5.14 1.73 -8.72
CA ARG A 12 -6.24 2.69 -8.83
C ARG A 12 -6.25 3.47 -10.16
N PRO A 13 -5.11 3.87 -10.73
CA PRO A 13 -5.10 4.52 -12.04
C PRO A 13 -5.66 3.69 -13.19
N LEU A 14 -5.74 2.36 -13.03
CA LEU A 14 -6.29 1.45 -14.05
C LEU A 14 -7.77 1.14 -13.85
N ASP A 15 -8.37 1.60 -12.75
CA ASP A 15 -9.80 1.43 -12.50
C ASP A 15 -10.62 2.39 -13.39
N SER A 16 -11.92 2.13 -13.52
CA SER A 16 -12.79 3.01 -14.29
C SER A 16 -12.78 4.43 -13.72
N GLN A 17 -12.50 5.41 -14.57
CA GLN A 17 -12.42 6.83 -14.17
C GLN A 17 -13.78 7.53 -14.22
N ASP A 18 -14.87 6.79 -14.43
CA ASP A 18 -16.23 7.34 -14.49
C ASP A 18 -16.71 7.81 -13.12
N ASP A 19 -16.20 7.22 -12.05
CA ASP A 19 -16.49 7.61 -10.68
C ASP A 19 -15.53 8.72 -10.26
N VAL A 20 -16.05 9.82 -9.74
CA VAL A 20 -15.26 11.00 -9.33
C VAL A 20 -14.23 10.64 -8.25
N ARG A 21 -14.63 9.82 -7.28
CA ARG A 21 -13.74 9.41 -6.20
C ARG A 21 -12.56 8.60 -6.75
N VAL A 22 -12.86 7.62 -7.63
CA VAL A 22 -11.83 6.78 -8.25
C VAL A 22 -10.86 7.64 -9.06
N ALA A 23 -11.38 8.56 -9.88
CA ALA A 23 -10.55 9.44 -10.69
C ALA A 23 -9.65 10.34 -9.82
N THR A 24 -10.18 10.86 -8.73
CA THR A 24 -9.44 11.74 -7.81
C THR A 24 -8.36 10.94 -7.08
N GLU A 25 -8.68 9.75 -6.60
CA GLU A 25 -7.70 8.87 -5.95
C GLU A 25 -6.60 8.44 -6.92
N ALA A 26 -6.97 8.16 -8.18
CA ALA A 26 -5.99 7.82 -9.22
C ALA A 26 -4.97 8.94 -9.43
N GLN A 27 -5.43 10.19 -9.50
CA GLN A 27 -4.54 11.34 -9.62
C GLN A 27 -3.62 11.48 -8.41
N ALA A 28 -4.16 11.26 -7.22
CA ALA A 28 -3.37 11.32 -5.98
C ALA A 28 -2.25 10.25 -5.99
N VAL A 29 -2.58 9.02 -6.36
CA VAL A 29 -1.60 7.92 -6.45
C VAL A 29 -0.53 8.25 -7.49
N LEU A 30 -0.91 8.74 -8.66
CA LEU A 30 0.05 9.12 -9.70
C LEU A 30 1.00 10.22 -9.22
N GLY A 31 0.50 11.18 -8.45
CA GLY A 31 1.32 12.22 -7.84
C GLY A 31 2.35 11.65 -6.87
N VAL A 32 1.92 10.73 -6.01
CA VAL A 32 2.83 10.05 -5.07
C VAL A 32 3.89 9.24 -5.82
N LEU A 33 3.50 8.53 -6.87
CA LEU A 33 4.45 7.73 -7.68
C LEU A 33 5.50 8.61 -8.35
N ARG A 34 5.15 9.82 -8.78
CA ARG A 34 6.13 10.78 -9.31
C ARG A 34 7.16 11.16 -8.25
N LEU A 35 6.73 11.34 -7.01
CA LEU A 35 7.65 11.63 -5.90
C LEU A 35 8.56 10.45 -5.60
N CYS A 36 8.05 9.23 -5.79
CA CYS A 36 8.87 8.02 -5.65
C CYS A 36 9.93 7.94 -6.75
N GLU A 37 9.56 8.24 -7.99
CA GLU A 37 10.49 8.23 -9.12
C GLU A 37 11.60 9.28 -8.96
N SER A 38 11.26 10.44 -8.41
CA SER A 38 12.24 11.52 -8.19
C SER A 38 13.11 11.31 -6.95
N GLY A 39 12.84 10.29 -6.16
CA GLY A 39 13.58 10.00 -4.93
C GLY A 39 13.17 10.80 -3.70
N GLN A 40 12.14 11.65 -3.82
CA GLN A 40 11.65 12.44 -2.69
C GLN A 40 10.89 11.59 -1.67
N VAL A 41 10.29 10.50 -2.14
CA VAL A 41 9.55 9.53 -1.32
C VAL A 41 10.10 8.15 -1.62
N THR A 42 10.24 7.31 -0.61
CA THR A 42 10.69 5.93 -0.75
C THR A 42 9.48 5.01 -0.81
N LEU A 43 9.32 4.30 -1.92
CA LEU A 43 8.30 3.27 -2.06
C LEU A 43 8.80 1.98 -1.42
N VAL A 44 7.97 1.39 -0.56
CA VAL A 44 8.27 0.11 0.08
C VAL A 44 7.60 -1.03 -0.70
N GLY A 45 8.41 -1.94 -1.24
CA GLY A 45 7.91 -3.20 -1.79
C GLY A 45 7.85 -4.26 -0.69
N SER A 46 7.24 -5.41 -0.98
CA SER A 46 7.15 -6.50 0.00
C SER A 46 6.91 -7.84 -0.68
N ASP A 47 7.22 -8.91 0.05
CA ASP A 47 6.84 -10.27 -0.37
C ASP A 47 5.32 -10.39 -0.55
N ALA A 48 4.54 -9.73 0.31
CA ALA A 48 3.08 -9.72 0.21
C ALA A 48 2.60 -9.12 -1.12
N LEU A 49 3.20 -8.00 -1.55
CA LEU A 49 2.87 -7.37 -2.83
C LEU A 49 3.29 -8.26 -4.01
N LEU A 50 4.47 -8.87 -3.94
CA LEU A 50 4.92 -9.79 -4.99
C LEU A 50 4.02 -11.03 -5.08
N PHE A 51 3.58 -11.56 -3.94
CA PHE A 51 2.65 -12.68 -3.89
C PHE A 51 1.33 -12.32 -4.59
N GLU A 52 0.76 -11.18 -4.25
CA GLU A 52 -0.49 -10.72 -4.85
C GLU A 52 -0.32 -10.44 -6.34
N LEU A 53 0.81 -9.85 -6.73
CA LEU A 53 1.17 -9.60 -8.12
C LEU A 53 1.16 -10.91 -8.94
N GLU A 54 1.82 -11.97 -8.43
CA GLU A 54 1.89 -13.25 -9.11
C GLU A 54 0.53 -13.92 -9.29
N LYS A 55 -0.43 -13.64 -8.40
CA LYS A 55 -1.78 -14.18 -8.45
C LYS A 55 -2.72 -13.40 -9.37
N ASN A 56 -2.31 -12.25 -9.88
CA ASN A 56 -3.18 -11.42 -10.71
C ASN A 56 -3.33 -12.02 -12.11
N PRO A 57 -4.57 -12.37 -12.53
CA PRO A 57 -4.81 -12.96 -13.84
C PRO A 57 -4.85 -11.96 -14.99
N HIS A 58 -4.85 -10.67 -14.71
CA HIS A 58 -4.99 -9.60 -15.72
C HIS A 58 -3.59 -9.11 -16.15
N PRO A 59 -3.13 -9.43 -17.38
CA PRO A 59 -1.76 -9.10 -17.81
C PRO A 59 -1.42 -7.62 -17.72
N ILE A 60 -2.32 -6.73 -18.11
CA ILE A 60 -2.07 -5.28 -18.08
C ILE A 60 -1.91 -4.79 -16.64
N ARG A 61 -2.77 -5.23 -15.74
CA ARG A 61 -2.69 -4.85 -14.32
C ARG A 61 -1.43 -5.41 -13.66
N LYS A 62 -1.09 -6.65 -13.98
CA LYS A 62 0.11 -7.30 -13.48
C LYS A 62 1.37 -6.56 -13.95
N ASP A 63 1.46 -6.27 -15.24
CA ASP A 63 2.61 -5.56 -15.81
C ASP A 63 2.75 -4.15 -15.21
N TYR A 64 1.64 -3.43 -15.07
CA TYR A 64 1.66 -2.09 -14.49
C TYR A 64 2.17 -2.14 -13.05
N ALA A 65 1.64 -3.02 -12.22
CA ALA A 65 2.07 -3.15 -10.83
C ALA A 65 3.54 -3.57 -10.74
N ALA A 66 4.00 -4.44 -11.63
CA ALA A 66 5.41 -4.85 -11.68
C ALA A 66 6.33 -3.66 -11.97
N VAL A 67 5.94 -2.79 -12.89
CA VAL A 67 6.70 -1.56 -13.20
C VAL A 67 6.74 -0.64 -11.99
N VAL A 68 5.60 -0.42 -11.33
CA VAL A 68 5.54 0.42 -10.13
C VAL A 68 6.46 -0.15 -9.05
N LEU A 69 6.37 -1.45 -8.77
CA LEU A 69 7.17 -2.09 -7.72
C LEU A 69 8.66 -2.15 -8.06
N SER A 70 9.03 -2.07 -9.34
CA SER A 70 10.43 -1.99 -9.74
C SER A 70 11.11 -0.70 -9.26
N ASN A 71 10.34 0.31 -8.91
CA ASN A 71 10.83 1.58 -8.36
C ASN A 71 10.93 1.56 -6.83
N ALA A 72 10.61 0.44 -6.19
CA ALA A 72 10.72 0.34 -4.73
C ALA A 72 12.19 0.43 -4.31
N ALA A 73 12.47 1.33 -3.37
CA ALA A 73 13.82 1.54 -2.83
C ALA A 73 14.01 0.92 -1.44
N ALA A 74 12.96 0.36 -0.87
CA ALA A 74 12.97 -0.41 0.37
C ALA A 74 12.10 -1.64 0.19
N PHE A 75 12.37 -2.70 0.94
CA PHE A 75 11.65 -3.97 0.79
C PHE A 75 11.41 -4.63 2.13
N ALA A 76 10.18 -5.07 2.37
CA ALA A 76 9.78 -5.81 3.56
C ALA A 76 9.69 -7.29 3.25
N VAL A 77 10.63 -8.07 3.78
CA VAL A 77 10.61 -9.54 3.69
C VAL A 77 9.61 -10.07 4.72
N THR A 78 8.84 -11.09 4.34
CA THR A 78 7.94 -11.76 5.28
C THR A 78 8.75 -12.67 6.20
N ASP A 79 9.26 -12.09 7.28
CA ASP A 79 10.00 -12.81 8.32
C ASP A 79 9.07 -13.17 9.48
N GLN A 80 9.64 -13.72 10.56
CA GLN A 80 8.88 -14.13 11.74
C GLN A 80 8.15 -12.95 12.39
N ARG A 81 8.74 -11.76 12.40
CA ARG A 81 8.10 -10.57 12.98
C ARG A 81 6.86 -10.17 12.21
N VAL A 82 6.95 -10.18 10.87
CA VAL A 82 5.83 -9.86 9.99
C VAL A 82 4.71 -10.89 10.19
N GLU A 83 5.05 -12.19 10.20
CA GLU A 83 4.07 -13.25 10.40
C GLU A 83 3.35 -13.13 11.75
N THR A 84 4.10 -12.89 12.81
CA THR A 84 3.54 -12.75 14.16
C THR A 84 2.56 -11.57 14.23
N ARG A 85 2.97 -10.42 13.69
CA ARG A 85 2.13 -9.22 13.68
C ARG A 85 0.89 -9.43 12.81
N ALA A 86 1.04 -10.08 11.65
CA ALA A 86 -0.07 -10.37 10.76
C ALA A 86 -1.13 -11.24 11.47
N ARG A 87 -0.71 -12.26 12.21
CA ARG A 87 -1.64 -13.08 12.98
C ARG A 87 -2.40 -12.27 14.03
N GLN A 88 -1.72 -11.33 14.69
CA GLN A 88 -2.36 -10.43 15.65
C GLN A 88 -3.44 -9.58 14.97
N PHE A 89 -3.16 -9.06 13.78
CA PHE A 89 -4.13 -8.29 13.01
C PHE A 89 -5.31 -9.15 12.55
N GLU A 90 -5.05 -10.39 12.13
CA GLU A 90 -6.13 -11.32 11.75
C GLU A 90 -7.09 -11.56 12.92
N LEU A 91 -6.60 -11.63 14.15
CA LEU A 91 -7.44 -11.82 15.34
C LEU A 91 -8.42 -10.67 15.56
N THR A 92 -8.16 -9.49 15.00
CA THR A 92 -9.07 -8.34 15.06
C THR A 92 -10.14 -8.38 13.98
N GLY A 93 -10.13 -9.39 13.11
CA GLY A 93 -11.09 -9.54 12.02
C GLY A 93 -10.58 -9.08 10.66
N MET A 94 -9.31 -8.73 10.56
CA MET A 94 -8.68 -8.33 9.29
C MET A 94 -8.47 -9.56 8.41
N LYS A 95 -8.67 -9.41 7.09
CA LYS A 95 -8.42 -10.49 6.14
C LYS A 95 -6.93 -10.83 6.12
N PRO A 96 -6.57 -12.12 5.91
CA PRO A 96 -5.17 -12.55 5.98
C PRO A 96 -4.19 -11.75 5.11
N LEU A 97 -4.54 -11.49 3.86
CA LEU A 97 -3.65 -10.75 2.96
C LEU A 97 -3.53 -9.28 3.37
N ASP A 98 -4.64 -8.65 3.80
CA ASP A 98 -4.63 -7.27 4.30
C ASP A 98 -3.76 -7.17 5.56
N ALA A 99 -3.89 -8.15 6.46
CA ALA A 99 -3.08 -8.23 7.68
C ALA A 99 -1.59 -8.35 7.34
N LEU A 100 -1.26 -9.15 6.33
CA LEU A 100 0.12 -9.33 5.90
C LEU A 100 0.69 -8.04 5.29
N HIS A 101 -0.08 -7.32 4.49
CA HIS A 101 0.35 -6.03 3.95
C HIS A 101 0.61 -5.01 5.05
N LEU A 102 -0.33 -4.87 5.98
CA LEU A 102 -0.19 -3.91 7.07
C LEU A 102 1.01 -4.27 7.97
N ALA A 103 1.16 -5.55 8.32
CA ALA A 103 2.28 -6.02 9.12
C ALA A 103 3.62 -5.75 8.41
N SER A 104 3.67 -5.96 7.10
CA SER A 104 4.88 -5.66 6.30
C SER A 104 5.24 -4.18 6.38
N ALA A 105 4.26 -3.30 6.25
CA ALA A 105 4.47 -1.86 6.34
C ALA A 105 4.97 -1.45 7.73
N VAL A 106 4.35 -1.97 8.77
CA VAL A 106 4.71 -1.63 10.15
C VAL A 106 6.13 -2.11 10.49
N GLU A 107 6.48 -3.36 10.13
CA GLU A 107 7.81 -3.91 10.41
C GLU A 107 8.90 -3.25 9.56
N ALA A 108 8.57 -2.73 8.38
CA ALA A 108 9.49 -1.93 7.57
C ALA A 108 9.61 -0.49 8.07
N GLU A 109 8.90 -0.14 9.13
CA GLU A 109 8.87 1.22 9.68
C GLU A 109 8.42 2.26 8.65
N ALA A 110 7.42 1.90 7.84
CA ALA A 110 6.84 2.84 6.89
C ALA A 110 6.19 4.01 7.64
N ASP A 111 6.32 5.20 7.09
CA ASP A 111 5.64 6.37 7.64
C ASP A 111 4.15 6.32 7.33
N PHE A 112 3.79 5.78 6.16
CA PHE A 112 2.39 5.67 5.73
C PHE A 112 2.09 4.32 5.11
N PHE A 113 0.91 3.80 5.46
CA PHE A 113 0.27 2.68 4.77
C PHE A 113 -0.96 3.24 4.07
N CYS A 114 -1.03 3.11 2.75
CA CYS A 114 -2.10 3.69 1.95
C CYS A 114 -3.01 2.61 1.37
N THR A 115 -4.32 2.79 1.54
CA THR A 115 -5.32 1.90 0.96
C THR A 115 -6.51 2.69 0.42
N CYS A 116 -7.12 2.18 -0.67
CA CYS A 116 -8.38 2.69 -1.22
C CYS A 116 -9.59 1.98 -0.62
N ASP A 117 -9.37 0.90 0.13
CA ASP A 117 -10.44 0.09 0.73
C ASP A 117 -10.88 0.69 2.06
N ASP A 118 -12.11 1.19 2.11
CA ASP A 118 -12.65 1.85 3.30
C ASP A 118 -12.74 0.92 4.51
N ARG A 119 -13.02 -0.37 4.28
CA ARG A 119 -13.10 -1.35 5.36
C ARG A 119 -11.73 -1.58 5.98
N LEU A 120 -10.72 -1.75 5.13
CA LEU A 120 -9.35 -1.91 5.60
C LEU A 120 -8.86 -0.64 6.30
N LEU A 121 -9.13 0.53 5.74
CA LEU A 121 -8.76 1.81 6.34
C LEU A 121 -9.29 1.91 7.78
N LYS A 122 -10.57 1.60 7.96
CA LYS A 122 -11.22 1.64 9.27
C LYS A 122 -10.62 0.62 10.24
N ARG A 123 -10.45 -0.62 9.81
CA ARG A 123 -9.89 -1.68 10.65
C ARG A 123 -8.44 -1.39 11.04
N ALA A 124 -7.64 -0.95 10.08
CA ALA A 124 -6.23 -0.67 10.32
C ALA A 124 -6.03 0.53 11.27
N ARG A 125 -6.94 1.50 11.23
CA ARG A 125 -6.90 2.64 12.17
C ARG A 125 -7.30 2.27 13.58
N ALA A 126 -7.95 1.12 13.77
CA ALA A 126 -8.39 0.65 15.08
C ALA A 126 -7.36 -0.23 15.79
N VAL A 127 -6.24 -0.55 15.16
CA VAL A 127 -5.19 -1.40 15.74
C VAL A 127 -3.90 -0.61 15.91
N GLU A 128 -2.98 -1.16 16.71
CA GLU A 128 -1.68 -0.55 16.95
C GLU A 128 -0.76 -0.76 15.74
N THR A 129 -0.33 0.34 15.12
CA THR A 129 0.53 0.30 13.93
C THR A 129 1.87 1.03 14.14
N GLY A 130 2.24 1.29 15.40
CA GLY A 130 3.48 1.97 15.70
C GLY A 130 3.54 3.36 15.07
N ARG A 131 4.63 3.65 14.38
CA ARG A 131 4.80 4.93 13.69
C ARG A 131 4.05 5.03 12.37
N THR A 132 3.57 3.88 11.83
CA THR A 132 2.91 3.85 10.53
C THR A 132 1.50 4.43 10.61
N ARG A 133 1.26 5.50 9.88
CA ARG A 133 -0.07 6.12 9.80
C ARG A 133 -0.83 5.49 8.62
N VAL A 134 -2.08 5.12 8.88
CA VAL A 134 -2.95 4.51 7.87
C VAL A 134 -3.76 5.62 7.20
N VAL A 135 -3.65 5.74 5.88
CA VAL A 135 -4.21 6.86 5.13
C VAL A 135 -4.88 6.41 3.83
N SER A 136 -5.80 7.24 3.34
CA SER A 136 -6.34 7.12 1.99
C SER A 136 -5.37 7.80 1.00
N PRO A 137 -5.54 7.58 -0.32
CA PRO A 137 -4.70 8.27 -1.30
C PRO A 137 -4.74 9.79 -1.22
N LEU A 138 -5.91 10.37 -0.95
CA LEU A 138 -6.05 11.82 -0.83
C LEU A 138 -5.33 12.37 0.40
N GLU A 139 -5.44 11.66 1.52
CA GLU A 139 -4.70 12.02 2.74
C GLU A 139 -3.20 11.89 2.51
N LEU A 140 -2.79 10.82 1.83
CA LEU A 140 -1.36 10.58 1.56
C LEU A 140 -0.76 11.71 0.72
N VAL A 141 -1.39 12.07 -0.39
CA VAL A 141 -0.83 13.12 -1.26
C VAL A 141 -0.74 14.46 -0.52
N ALA A 142 -1.68 14.76 0.37
CA ALA A 142 -1.62 15.97 1.19
C ALA A 142 -0.42 15.94 2.15
N GLU A 143 -0.12 14.78 2.72
CA GLU A 143 0.99 14.64 3.68
C GLU A 143 2.36 14.71 2.99
N VAL A 144 2.54 14.05 1.84
CA VAL A 144 3.85 13.97 1.19
C VAL A 144 4.17 15.20 0.34
N SER A 145 3.19 16.04 0.05
CA SER A 145 3.38 17.25 -0.75
C SER A 145 3.65 18.51 0.09
N ARG A 146 3.76 18.35 1.39
CA ARG A 146 4.08 19.47 2.29
C ARG A 146 5.50 19.96 2.14
#